data_4e955f74c7b5af1e6d800474137c720a
#
_entry.id   4e955f74c7b5af1e6d800474137c720a
#
_cell.length_a   1.000
_cell.length_b   1.000
_cell.length_c   1.000
_cell.angle_alpha   90.00
_cell.angle_beta   90.00
_cell.angle_gamma   90.00
#
_symmetry.space_group_name_H-M   'P 1'
#
loop_
_entity.id
_entity.type
_entity.pdbx_description
1 polymer ?
#
loop_
_entity_poly.entity_id
_entity_poly.type
_entity_poly.pdbx_seq_one_letter_code
_entity_poly.pdbx_strand_id
1 'polypeptide(L)'
;MKQLLIVGARGWGREVYAAAIKTKAYLDGEYSIKGFLDSKSDAFEGLRGDYPPIICSPEDYEIQENDIFFIAMGEPKWRKHYTQIIEEKGGRFLTIICQGASINPTASIGEGSFVSGWSCISDNVQLGKHSIIHVFSDLGHDSKVGDFSTIEAYSFLGGYAEVGECSVMHVRSTLIRHKKIGNNVEVGSSSVVIRNVKDGLHVFGNPAKTINY
;
A
#
# COMPACT_ATOMS: atom_id res chain seq x y z
N MET A 1 -3.98 -23.47 -8.43
CA MET A 1 -3.00 -22.53 -7.86
C MET A 1 -3.30 -21.14 -8.41
N LYS A 2 -3.40 -20.13 -7.57
CA LYS A 2 -3.66 -18.75 -8.01
C LYS A 2 -2.48 -18.19 -8.81
N GLN A 3 -2.76 -17.27 -9.74
CA GLN A 3 -1.78 -16.65 -10.64
C GLN A 3 -1.73 -15.14 -10.36
N LEU A 4 -0.68 -14.67 -9.68
CA LEU A 4 -0.55 -13.25 -9.34
C LEU A 4 -0.11 -12.42 -10.53
N LEU A 5 -0.87 -11.39 -10.82
CA LEU A 5 -0.58 -10.31 -11.74
C LEU A 5 -0.33 -9.02 -10.96
N ILE A 6 0.81 -8.40 -11.18
CA ILE A 6 1.20 -7.14 -10.55
C ILE A 6 0.89 -6.01 -11.52
N VAL A 7 -0.04 -5.13 -11.16
CA VAL A 7 -0.40 -3.96 -11.96
C VAL A 7 0.57 -2.82 -11.67
N GLY A 8 1.39 -2.51 -12.67
CA GLY A 8 2.52 -1.57 -12.57
C GLY A 8 3.87 -2.28 -12.51
N ALA A 9 4.71 -2.06 -13.53
CA ALA A 9 6.02 -2.70 -13.70
C ALA A 9 7.21 -1.80 -13.28
N ARG A 10 6.94 -0.56 -12.85
CA ARG A 10 7.99 0.40 -12.49
C ARG A 10 8.60 0.10 -11.10
N GLY A 11 9.32 1.05 -10.51
CA GLY A 11 10.06 0.87 -9.25
C GLY A 11 9.28 0.14 -8.17
N TRP A 12 8.10 0.65 -7.82
CA TRP A 12 7.27 0.03 -6.79
C TRP A 12 6.78 -1.38 -7.19
N GLY A 13 6.40 -1.60 -8.45
CA GLY A 13 6.02 -2.94 -8.93
C GLY A 13 7.12 -3.98 -8.76
N ARG A 14 8.37 -3.61 -9.02
CA ARG A 14 9.53 -4.49 -8.83
C ARG A 14 9.78 -4.80 -7.34
N GLU A 15 9.59 -3.81 -6.46
CA GLU A 15 9.67 -4.02 -5.01
C GLU A 15 8.56 -4.95 -4.52
N VAL A 16 7.34 -4.78 -5.01
CA VAL A 16 6.22 -5.68 -4.72
C VAL A 16 6.52 -7.10 -5.19
N TYR A 17 7.05 -7.27 -6.41
CA TYR A 17 7.48 -8.58 -6.91
C TYR A 17 8.51 -9.23 -5.98
N ALA A 18 9.58 -8.49 -5.64
CA ALA A 18 10.64 -8.97 -4.78
C ALA A 18 10.14 -9.32 -3.35
N ALA A 19 9.09 -8.65 -2.88
CA ALA A 19 8.43 -8.97 -1.63
C ALA A 19 7.52 -10.19 -1.75
N ALA A 20 6.70 -10.25 -2.80
CA ALA A 20 5.71 -11.31 -3.03
C ALA A 20 6.36 -12.70 -3.08
N ILE A 21 7.47 -12.86 -3.80
CA ILE A 21 8.19 -14.15 -3.92
C ILE A 21 8.86 -14.62 -2.60
N LYS A 22 8.87 -13.79 -1.57
CA LYS A 22 9.41 -14.12 -0.24
C LYS A 22 8.32 -14.32 0.81
N THR A 23 7.05 -14.14 0.46
CA THR A 23 5.94 -14.39 1.39
C THR A 23 5.82 -15.88 1.69
N LYS A 24 5.32 -16.21 2.90
CA LYS A 24 5.04 -17.61 3.25
C LYS A 24 4.07 -18.25 2.27
N ALA A 25 3.01 -17.54 1.86
CA ALA A 25 2.02 -18.03 0.91
C ALA A 25 2.62 -18.40 -0.46
N TYR A 26 3.59 -17.60 -0.97
CA TYR A 26 4.33 -17.96 -2.19
C TYR A 26 5.18 -19.22 -1.99
N LEU A 27 5.94 -19.29 -0.90
CA LEU A 27 6.82 -20.42 -0.60
C LEU A 27 6.04 -21.72 -0.36
N ASP A 28 4.84 -21.62 0.19
CA ASP A 28 3.92 -22.75 0.38
C ASP A 28 3.16 -23.13 -0.91
N GLY A 29 3.33 -22.41 -2.01
CA GLY A 29 2.72 -22.70 -3.32
C GLY A 29 1.24 -22.31 -3.42
N GLU A 30 0.75 -21.38 -2.58
CA GLU A 30 -0.64 -20.90 -2.66
C GLU A 30 -0.88 -20.06 -3.93
N TYR A 31 0.15 -19.37 -4.41
CA TYR A 31 0.14 -18.65 -5.69
C TYR A 31 1.50 -18.69 -6.38
N SER A 32 1.51 -18.40 -7.67
CA SER A 32 2.72 -18.13 -8.46
C SER A 32 2.61 -16.76 -9.13
N ILE A 33 3.74 -16.21 -9.59
CA ILE A 33 3.74 -14.94 -10.33
C ILE A 33 3.50 -15.23 -11.80
N LYS A 34 2.42 -14.68 -12.37
CA LYS A 34 2.12 -14.79 -13.81
C LYS A 34 2.86 -13.74 -14.62
N GLY A 35 2.94 -12.50 -14.11
CA GLY A 35 3.59 -11.39 -14.80
C GLY A 35 3.15 -10.04 -14.27
N PHE A 36 3.46 -9.04 -15.07
CA PHE A 36 3.08 -7.66 -14.84
C PHE A 36 2.06 -7.17 -15.86
N LEU A 37 1.23 -6.23 -15.45
CA LEU A 37 0.38 -5.44 -16.34
C LEU A 37 0.86 -3.98 -16.29
N ASP A 38 1.29 -3.46 -17.42
CA ASP A 38 1.72 -2.05 -17.57
C ASP A 38 1.56 -1.64 -19.03
N SER A 39 1.18 -0.39 -19.27
CA SER A 39 1.10 0.18 -20.61
C SER A 39 2.49 0.34 -21.25
N LYS A 40 3.56 0.35 -20.44
CA LYS A 40 4.94 0.48 -20.89
C LYS A 40 5.62 -0.89 -20.95
N SER A 41 5.60 -1.53 -22.14
CA SER A 41 6.14 -2.88 -22.36
C SER A 41 7.66 -3.00 -22.15
N ASP A 42 8.40 -1.89 -22.27
CA ASP A 42 9.85 -1.78 -22.11
C ASP A 42 10.29 -1.33 -20.72
N ALA A 43 9.41 -1.40 -19.71
CA ALA A 43 9.71 -0.87 -18.38
C ALA A 43 10.89 -1.56 -17.67
N PHE A 44 11.35 -2.70 -18.18
CA PHE A 44 12.51 -3.44 -17.65
C PHE A 44 13.78 -3.26 -18.46
N GLU A 45 13.74 -2.53 -19.58
CA GLU A 45 14.94 -2.30 -20.40
C GLU A 45 16.06 -1.61 -19.60
N GLY A 46 17.28 -2.14 -19.74
CA GLY A 46 18.46 -1.64 -19.05
C GLY A 46 18.54 -1.94 -17.55
N LEU A 47 17.55 -2.66 -17.00
CA LEU A 47 17.56 -3.08 -15.60
C LEU A 47 18.33 -4.38 -15.41
N ARG A 48 19.00 -4.49 -14.26
CA ARG A 48 19.57 -5.77 -13.80
C ARG A 48 18.48 -6.58 -13.10
N GLY A 49 18.29 -7.80 -13.49
CA GLY A 49 17.35 -8.73 -12.86
C GLY A 49 16.55 -9.51 -13.89
N ASP A 50 16.08 -10.67 -13.47
CA ASP A 50 15.20 -11.52 -14.25
C ASP A 50 13.77 -11.32 -13.72
N TYR A 51 12.99 -10.54 -14.45
CA TYR A 51 11.59 -10.23 -14.08
C TYR A 51 10.63 -11.05 -14.94
N PRO A 52 9.50 -11.49 -14.38
CA PRO A 52 8.39 -12.03 -15.16
C PRO A 52 7.95 -11.04 -16.26
N PRO A 53 7.34 -11.55 -17.36
CA PRO A 53 6.99 -10.71 -18.49
C PRO A 53 5.99 -9.60 -18.14
N ILE A 54 6.06 -8.48 -18.85
CA ILE A 54 4.95 -7.52 -18.97
C ILE A 54 4.03 -8.07 -20.06
N ILE A 55 2.79 -8.43 -19.70
CA ILE A 55 1.87 -9.15 -20.58
C ILE A 55 1.16 -8.17 -21.54
N CYS A 56 0.50 -7.17 -20.97
CA CYS A 56 -0.18 -6.07 -21.68
C CYS A 56 -0.56 -4.96 -20.69
N SER A 57 -1.33 -3.98 -21.15
CA SER A 57 -1.91 -2.98 -20.27
C SER A 57 -3.01 -3.56 -19.37
N PRO A 58 -3.30 -3.00 -18.19
CA PRO A 58 -4.41 -3.44 -17.35
C PRO A 58 -5.77 -3.34 -18.05
N GLU A 59 -5.93 -2.34 -18.92
CA GLU A 59 -7.14 -2.10 -19.70
C GLU A 59 -7.41 -3.21 -20.71
N ASP A 60 -6.37 -3.74 -21.34
CA ASP A 60 -6.47 -4.75 -22.42
C ASP A 60 -6.47 -6.18 -21.90
N TYR A 61 -6.15 -6.36 -20.60
CA TYR A 61 -6.03 -7.70 -20.03
C TYR A 61 -7.39 -8.39 -19.86
N GLU A 62 -7.53 -9.60 -20.37
CA GLU A 62 -8.68 -10.47 -20.15
C GLU A 62 -8.42 -11.40 -18.95
N ILE A 63 -9.22 -11.23 -17.88
CA ILE A 63 -9.04 -11.99 -16.63
C ILE A 63 -9.32 -13.47 -16.83
N GLN A 64 -8.44 -14.32 -16.33
CA GLN A 64 -8.56 -15.79 -16.36
C GLN A 64 -9.02 -16.30 -14.98
N GLU A 65 -9.57 -17.52 -14.94
CA GLU A 65 -10.23 -18.12 -13.76
C GLU A 65 -9.38 -18.06 -12.47
N ASN A 66 -8.07 -18.25 -12.58
CA ASN A 66 -7.18 -18.31 -11.40
C ASN A 66 -6.41 -17.02 -11.15
N ASP A 67 -6.69 -15.96 -11.87
CA ASP A 67 -5.98 -14.69 -11.72
C ASP A 67 -6.34 -14.00 -10.41
N ILE A 68 -5.31 -13.48 -9.76
CA ILE A 68 -5.41 -12.56 -8.65
C ILE A 68 -4.48 -11.37 -8.90
N PHE A 69 -4.81 -10.23 -8.35
CA PHE A 69 -4.12 -8.99 -8.68
C PHE A 69 -3.55 -8.31 -7.45
N PHE A 70 -2.45 -7.59 -7.65
CA PHE A 70 -1.97 -6.59 -6.71
C PHE A 70 -1.71 -5.28 -7.47
N ILE A 71 -2.27 -4.16 -6.99
CA ILE A 71 -2.14 -2.85 -7.63
C ILE A 71 -0.90 -2.15 -7.09
N ALA A 72 0.19 -2.21 -7.83
CA ALA A 72 1.49 -1.66 -7.44
C ALA A 72 1.67 -0.21 -7.90
N MET A 73 0.70 0.64 -7.56
CA MET A 73 0.75 2.09 -7.78
C MET A 73 1.04 2.81 -6.46
N GLY A 74 2.11 3.59 -6.40
CA GLY A 74 2.49 4.34 -5.20
C GLY A 74 1.46 5.42 -4.86
N GLU A 75 1.03 6.19 -5.85
CA GLU A 75 0.04 7.24 -5.67
C GLU A 75 -1.37 6.67 -5.44
N PRO A 76 -2.07 7.09 -4.36
CA PRO A 76 -3.42 6.62 -4.04
C PRO A 76 -4.42 6.75 -5.19
N LYS A 77 -4.36 7.87 -5.92
CA LYS A 77 -5.23 8.16 -7.07
C LYS A 77 -5.13 7.08 -8.15
N TRP A 78 -3.92 6.71 -8.55
CA TRP A 78 -3.70 5.71 -9.59
C TRP A 78 -3.98 4.30 -9.06
N ARG A 79 -3.68 4.04 -7.79
CA ARG A 79 -4.03 2.78 -7.14
C ARG A 79 -5.55 2.56 -7.17
N LYS A 80 -6.34 3.58 -6.79
CA LYS A 80 -7.80 3.54 -6.85
C LYS A 80 -8.31 3.35 -8.29
N HIS A 81 -7.76 4.08 -9.26
CA HIS A 81 -8.14 3.97 -10.68
C HIS A 81 -7.97 2.56 -11.22
N TYR A 82 -6.78 1.97 -11.05
CA TYR A 82 -6.53 0.61 -11.56
C TYR A 82 -7.27 -0.48 -10.76
N THR A 83 -7.53 -0.25 -9.48
CA THR A 83 -8.41 -1.13 -8.71
C THR A 83 -9.80 -1.18 -9.34
N GLN A 84 -10.39 -0.05 -9.68
CA GLN A 84 -11.70 0.01 -10.33
C GLN A 84 -11.72 -0.74 -11.68
N ILE A 85 -10.72 -0.54 -12.53
CA ILE A 85 -10.62 -1.26 -13.81
C ILE A 85 -10.63 -2.79 -13.60
N ILE A 86 -9.86 -3.27 -12.63
CA ILE A 86 -9.78 -4.71 -12.35
C ILE A 86 -11.08 -5.23 -11.70
N GLU A 87 -11.69 -4.46 -10.78
CA GLU A 87 -12.98 -4.81 -10.15
C GLU A 87 -14.11 -4.91 -11.17
N GLU A 88 -14.21 -3.95 -12.09
CA GLU A 88 -15.22 -3.95 -13.17
C GLU A 88 -15.12 -5.19 -14.07
N LYS A 89 -13.92 -5.77 -14.19
CA LYS A 89 -13.67 -7.02 -14.92
C LYS A 89 -13.87 -8.27 -14.04
N GLY A 90 -14.26 -8.12 -12.77
CA GLY A 90 -14.48 -9.23 -11.83
C GLY A 90 -13.19 -9.76 -11.18
N GLY A 91 -12.10 -9.01 -11.22
CA GLY A 91 -10.83 -9.38 -10.57
C GLY A 91 -10.89 -9.38 -9.05
N ARG A 92 -9.99 -10.15 -8.44
CA ARG A 92 -9.83 -10.25 -6.98
C ARG A 92 -8.40 -9.86 -6.60
N PHE A 93 -8.20 -9.39 -5.38
CA PHE A 93 -6.92 -8.85 -4.98
C PHE A 93 -6.23 -9.72 -3.93
N LEU A 94 -4.90 -9.73 -3.99
CA LEU A 94 -4.05 -10.35 -2.99
C LEU A 94 -3.63 -9.31 -1.96
N THR A 95 -3.77 -9.63 -0.68
CA THR A 95 -3.11 -8.90 0.40
C THR A 95 -1.71 -9.48 0.60
N ILE A 96 -0.69 -8.64 0.54
CA ILE A 96 0.71 -9.05 0.69
C ILE A 96 1.21 -8.65 2.07
N ILE A 97 1.54 -9.66 2.88
CA ILE A 97 2.15 -9.48 4.19
C ILE A 97 3.57 -10.04 4.13
N CYS A 98 4.55 -9.16 4.25
CA CYS A 98 5.95 -9.55 4.19
C CYS A 98 6.41 -10.26 5.46
N GLN A 99 7.40 -11.13 5.33
CA GLN A 99 8.05 -11.73 6.49
C GLN A 99 8.64 -10.65 7.41
N GLY A 100 8.53 -10.87 8.73
CA GLY A 100 9.00 -9.93 9.73
C GLY A 100 8.03 -8.81 10.09
N ALA A 101 6.86 -8.72 9.45
CA ALA A 101 5.78 -7.86 9.92
C ALA A 101 5.22 -8.42 11.24
N SER A 102 5.09 -7.56 12.26
CA SER A 102 4.45 -7.91 13.53
C SER A 102 2.99 -7.45 13.49
N ILE A 103 2.07 -8.40 13.43
CA ILE A 103 0.63 -8.12 13.32
C ILE A 103 -0.08 -8.74 14.51
N ASN A 104 -0.77 -7.90 15.30
CA ASN A 104 -1.58 -8.38 16.41
C ASN A 104 -2.79 -9.18 15.88
N PRO A 105 -3.17 -10.30 16.52
CA PRO A 105 -4.30 -11.13 16.08
C PRO A 105 -5.65 -10.40 16.01
N THR A 106 -5.84 -9.31 16.72
CA THR A 106 -7.06 -8.51 16.72
C THR A 106 -7.11 -7.46 15.61
N ALA A 107 -5.97 -7.21 14.93
CA ALA A 107 -5.91 -6.27 13.83
C ALA A 107 -6.64 -6.80 12.59
N SER A 108 -7.29 -5.90 11.85
CA SER A 108 -7.93 -6.20 10.58
C SER A 108 -7.17 -5.54 9.43
N ILE A 109 -6.94 -6.29 8.35
CA ILE A 109 -6.21 -5.81 7.16
C ILE A 109 -7.13 -5.99 5.96
N GLY A 110 -7.43 -4.88 5.28
CA GLY A 110 -8.27 -4.87 4.09
C GLY A 110 -7.61 -5.55 2.89
N GLU A 111 -8.45 -6.06 1.99
CA GLU A 111 -8.05 -6.71 0.75
C GLU A 111 -7.15 -5.81 -0.11
N GLY A 112 -6.20 -6.39 -0.81
CA GLY A 112 -5.29 -5.67 -1.72
C GLY A 112 -4.24 -4.80 -1.01
N SER A 113 -4.14 -4.87 0.30
CA SER A 113 -3.18 -4.09 1.08
C SER A 113 -1.78 -4.72 1.10
N PHE A 114 -0.79 -3.89 1.37
CA PHE A 114 0.60 -4.28 1.52
C PHE A 114 1.13 -3.92 2.91
N VAL A 115 1.68 -4.89 3.61
CA VAL A 115 2.32 -4.69 4.90
C VAL A 115 3.77 -5.14 4.80
N SER A 116 4.68 -4.19 4.85
CA SER A 116 6.13 -4.42 4.74
C SER A 116 6.67 -5.14 5.97
N GLY A 117 7.75 -5.87 5.81
CA GLY A 117 8.49 -6.44 6.92
C GLY A 117 8.96 -5.37 7.92
N TRP A 118 9.15 -5.77 9.18
CA TRP A 118 9.60 -4.89 10.27
C TRP A 118 8.65 -3.72 10.59
N SER A 119 7.42 -3.74 10.07
CA SER A 119 6.34 -2.87 10.54
C SER A 119 5.60 -3.52 11.70
N CYS A 120 4.99 -2.70 12.55
CA CYS A 120 4.20 -3.13 13.70
C CYS A 120 2.75 -2.67 13.54
N ILE A 121 1.83 -3.63 13.56
CA ILE A 121 0.38 -3.40 13.53
C ILE A 121 -0.18 -3.86 14.87
N SER A 122 -0.44 -2.90 15.76
CA SER A 122 -0.81 -3.17 17.14
C SER A 122 -2.24 -3.68 17.31
N ASP A 123 -2.66 -3.82 18.57
CA ASP A 123 -3.97 -4.31 18.96
C ASP A 123 -5.11 -3.48 18.37
N ASN A 124 -6.16 -4.14 17.85
CA ASN A 124 -7.37 -3.54 17.32
C ASN A 124 -7.16 -2.47 16.22
N VAL A 125 -6.03 -2.52 15.50
CA VAL A 125 -5.79 -1.66 14.33
C VAL A 125 -6.70 -2.06 13.18
N GLN A 126 -7.26 -1.06 12.49
CA GLN A 126 -8.08 -1.25 11.30
C GLN A 126 -7.36 -0.65 10.09
N LEU A 127 -6.89 -1.50 9.20
CA LEU A 127 -6.28 -1.10 7.94
C LEU A 127 -7.29 -1.31 6.80
N GLY A 128 -7.60 -0.26 6.08
CA GLY A 128 -8.51 -0.26 4.94
C GLY A 128 -7.97 -1.02 3.74
N LYS A 129 -8.79 -1.18 2.70
CA LYS A 129 -8.44 -1.85 1.45
C LYS A 129 -7.37 -1.10 0.68
N HIS A 130 -6.54 -1.85 -0.03
CA HIS A 130 -5.51 -1.29 -0.91
C HIS A 130 -4.57 -0.28 -0.23
N SER A 131 -4.39 -0.39 1.08
CA SER A 131 -3.50 0.47 1.84
C SER A 131 -2.09 -0.09 1.86
N ILE A 132 -1.10 0.79 1.98
CA ILE A 132 0.30 0.42 1.98
C ILE A 132 0.96 0.87 3.28
N ILE A 133 1.55 -0.08 4.00
CA ILE A 133 2.37 0.18 5.17
C ILE A 133 3.80 -0.21 4.86
N HIS A 134 4.67 0.79 4.78
CA HIS A 134 6.09 0.58 4.51
C HIS A 134 6.89 0.17 5.74
N VAL A 135 8.09 -0.31 5.49
CA VAL A 135 9.05 -0.84 6.45
C VAL A 135 9.29 0.08 7.65
N PHE A 136 9.41 -0.51 8.85
CA PHE A 136 9.64 0.18 10.11
C PHE A 136 8.57 1.22 10.49
N SER A 137 7.37 1.13 9.95
CA SER A 137 6.24 1.92 10.41
C SER A 137 5.54 1.23 11.58
N ASP A 138 5.04 2.02 12.53
CA ASP A 138 4.36 1.52 13.73
C ASP A 138 2.97 2.14 13.84
N LEU A 139 1.94 1.30 13.84
CA LEU A 139 0.54 1.68 14.01
C LEU A 139 0.11 1.29 15.44
N GLY A 140 -0.02 2.30 16.29
CA GLY A 140 -0.44 2.13 17.68
C GLY A 140 -1.86 1.56 17.80
N HIS A 141 -2.15 0.97 18.95
CA HIS A 141 -3.42 0.31 19.24
C HIS A 141 -4.64 1.18 18.92
N ASP A 142 -5.75 0.56 18.48
CA ASP A 142 -7.01 1.23 18.13
C ASP A 142 -6.90 2.29 17.01
N SER A 143 -5.77 2.35 16.29
CA SER A 143 -5.61 3.29 15.17
C SER A 143 -6.31 2.78 13.92
N LYS A 144 -6.63 3.72 13.01
CA LYS A 144 -7.31 3.42 11.75
C LYS A 144 -6.59 4.06 10.57
N VAL A 145 -6.51 3.32 9.48
CA VAL A 145 -6.01 3.80 8.20
C VAL A 145 -7.07 3.51 7.15
N GLY A 146 -7.54 4.55 6.46
CA GLY A 146 -8.56 4.45 5.42
C GLY A 146 -8.06 3.78 4.15
N ASP A 147 -9.00 3.44 3.26
CA ASP A 147 -8.73 2.79 2.00
C ASP A 147 -7.76 3.61 1.13
N PHE A 148 -6.92 2.91 0.37
CA PHE A 148 -5.94 3.51 -0.54
C PHE A 148 -4.90 4.43 0.12
N SER A 149 -4.81 4.47 1.44
CA SER A 149 -3.84 5.33 2.11
C SER A 149 -2.46 4.68 2.19
N THR A 150 -1.43 5.51 2.32
CA THR A 150 -0.05 5.06 2.39
C THR A 150 0.62 5.61 3.64
N ILE A 151 1.21 4.73 4.43
CA ILE A 151 2.07 5.07 5.56
C ILE A 151 3.50 4.70 5.16
N GLU A 152 4.28 5.71 4.80
CA GLU A 152 5.65 5.50 4.34
C GLU A 152 6.60 5.13 5.50
N ALA A 153 7.78 4.66 5.12
CA ALA A 153 8.76 4.07 6.02
C ALA A 153 9.07 4.94 7.26
N TYR A 154 9.27 4.28 8.39
CA TYR A 154 9.59 4.90 9.68
C TYR A 154 8.52 5.86 10.22
N SER A 155 7.30 5.80 9.71
CA SER A 155 6.21 6.65 10.19
C SER A 155 5.50 6.04 11.40
N PHE A 156 4.91 6.88 12.24
CA PHE A 156 4.28 6.47 13.49
C PHE A 156 2.86 7.01 13.62
N LEU A 157 1.92 6.13 13.93
CA LEU A 157 0.57 6.47 14.35
C LEU A 157 0.43 6.18 15.85
N GLY A 158 0.13 7.19 16.64
CA GLY A 158 -0.19 7.00 18.05
C GLY A 158 -1.53 6.28 18.25
N GLY A 159 -1.74 5.71 19.44
CA GLY A 159 -3.00 5.02 19.73
C GLY A 159 -4.23 5.89 19.48
N TYR A 160 -5.30 5.31 18.92
CA TYR A 160 -6.53 5.99 18.49
C TYR A 160 -6.33 7.07 17.41
N ALA A 161 -5.20 7.08 16.72
CA ALA A 161 -4.99 7.97 15.57
C ALA A 161 -5.78 7.49 14.36
N GLU A 162 -6.29 8.40 13.56
CA GLU A 162 -7.05 8.05 12.36
C GLU A 162 -6.48 8.76 11.14
N VAL A 163 -6.26 8.00 10.07
CA VAL A 163 -5.87 8.46 8.75
C VAL A 163 -7.05 8.18 7.80
N GLY A 164 -7.53 9.21 7.11
CA GLY A 164 -8.61 9.09 6.14
C GLY A 164 -8.21 8.35 4.87
N GLU A 165 -9.12 8.23 3.91
CA GLU A 165 -8.90 7.58 2.62
C GLU A 165 -7.97 8.37 1.71
N CYS A 166 -7.25 7.67 0.84
CA CYS A 166 -6.37 8.27 -0.17
C CYS A 166 -5.34 9.26 0.41
N SER A 167 -4.96 9.12 1.67
CA SER A 167 -4.02 10.01 2.34
C SER A 167 -2.63 9.39 2.41
N VAL A 168 -1.62 10.25 2.43
CA VAL A 168 -0.21 9.83 2.47
C VAL A 168 0.49 10.45 3.68
N MET A 169 1.06 9.62 4.50
CA MET A 169 2.03 10.02 5.52
C MET A 169 3.43 9.69 5.00
N HIS A 170 4.16 10.72 4.58
CA HIS A 170 5.51 10.55 4.04
C HIS A 170 6.53 10.13 5.10
N VAL A 171 7.69 9.69 4.63
CA VAL A 171 8.77 9.10 5.43
C VAL A 171 9.00 9.82 6.75
N ARG A 172 9.06 9.05 7.86
CA ARG A 172 9.32 9.55 9.22
C ARG A 172 8.29 10.55 9.75
N SER A 173 7.09 10.58 9.19
CA SER A 173 6.02 11.42 9.72
C SER A 173 5.36 10.79 10.95
N THR A 174 4.80 11.63 11.80
CA THR A 174 4.15 11.21 13.06
C THR A 174 2.78 11.84 13.19
N LEU A 175 1.77 11.01 13.43
CA LEU A 175 0.45 11.44 13.87
C LEU A 175 0.30 11.07 15.36
N ILE A 176 0.19 12.06 16.23
CA ILE A 176 0.10 11.77 17.67
C ILE A 176 -1.25 11.14 18.02
N ARG A 177 -1.30 10.46 19.18
CA ARG A 177 -2.50 9.78 19.68
C ARG A 177 -3.74 10.68 19.65
N HIS A 178 -4.93 10.06 19.38
CA HIS A 178 -6.22 10.73 19.34
C HIS A 178 -6.33 11.87 18.31
N LYS A 179 -5.49 11.90 17.29
CA LYS A 179 -5.58 12.88 16.19
C LYS A 179 -6.02 12.21 14.91
N LYS A 180 -6.63 13.03 14.06
CA LYS A 180 -7.17 12.60 12.77
C LYS A 180 -6.59 13.47 11.66
N ILE A 181 -6.21 12.82 10.58
CA ILE A 181 -6.05 13.45 9.28
C ILE A 181 -7.19 12.97 8.39
N GLY A 182 -7.74 13.89 7.60
CA GLY A 182 -8.88 13.64 6.71
C GLY A 182 -8.52 12.82 5.48
N ASN A 183 -9.41 12.84 4.50
CA ASN A 183 -9.21 12.19 3.21
C ASN A 183 -8.37 13.06 2.28
N ASN A 184 -7.60 12.43 1.39
CA ASN A 184 -6.74 13.12 0.41
C ASN A 184 -5.77 14.13 1.07
N VAL A 185 -5.23 13.77 2.23
CA VAL A 185 -4.26 14.60 2.98
C VAL A 185 -2.85 14.09 2.69
N GLU A 186 -1.92 15.03 2.50
CA GLU A 186 -0.50 14.72 2.47
C GLU A 186 0.22 15.30 3.69
N VAL A 187 0.88 14.43 4.44
CA VAL A 187 1.75 14.80 5.56
C VAL A 187 3.20 14.69 5.11
N GLY A 188 3.89 15.80 4.99
CA GLY A 188 5.27 15.84 4.49
C GLY A 188 6.24 15.08 5.38
N SER A 189 7.38 14.69 4.81
CA SER A 189 8.42 13.89 5.49
C SER A 189 8.90 14.55 6.78
N SER A 190 9.12 13.74 7.82
CA SER A 190 9.59 14.18 9.15
C SER A 190 8.66 15.17 9.87
N SER A 191 7.42 15.26 9.44
CA SER A 191 6.42 16.14 10.07
C SER A 191 5.79 15.50 11.30
N VAL A 192 5.41 16.34 12.27
CA VAL A 192 4.71 15.91 13.50
C VAL A 192 3.35 16.57 13.57
N VAL A 193 2.30 15.79 13.32
CA VAL A 193 0.91 16.25 13.34
C VAL A 193 0.37 16.18 14.77
N ILE A 194 0.16 17.35 15.37
CA ILE A 194 -0.34 17.50 16.75
C ILE A 194 -1.77 18.01 16.83
N ARG A 195 -2.41 18.26 15.68
CA ARG A 195 -3.80 18.73 15.58
C ARG A 195 -4.50 17.99 14.45
N ASN A 196 -5.83 17.92 14.48
CA ASN A 196 -6.59 17.34 13.39
C ASN A 196 -6.38 18.14 12.09
N VAL A 197 -6.28 17.44 10.98
CA VAL A 197 -6.11 17.99 9.64
C VAL A 197 -7.36 17.68 8.83
N LYS A 198 -7.95 18.70 8.16
CA LYS A 198 -9.12 18.55 7.31
C LYS A 198 -8.75 17.90 5.98
N ASP A 199 -9.75 17.39 5.27
CA ASP A 199 -9.62 16.80 3.94
C ASP A 199 -8.89 17.72 2.95
N GLY A 200 -8.11 17.11 2.06
CA GLY A 200 -7.47 17.77 0.93
C GLY A 200 -6.32 18.72 1.28
N LEU A 201 -5.85 18.71 2.52
CA LEU A 201 -4.78 19.61 2.93
C LEU A 201 -3.40 18.94 2.83
N HIS A 202 -2.40 19.77 2.52
CA HIS A 202 -1.00 19.41 2.65
C HIS A 202 -0.44 20.06 3.92
N VAL A 203 0.24 19.27 4.76
CA VAL A 203 0.83 19.75 6.00
C VAL A 203 2.29 19.34 6.11
N PHE A 204 3.12 20.24 6.64
CA PHE A 204 4.55 20.01 6.79
C PHE A 204 5.12 20.66 8.05
N GLY A 205 6.15 20.06 8.62
CA GLY A 205 6.96 20.60 9.70
C GLY A 205 6.72 19.97 11.08
N ASN A 206 7.42 20.45 12.08
CA ASN A 206 7.29 20.04 13.47
C ASN A 206 7.17 21.29 14.38
N PRO A 207 5.97 21.62 14.89
CA PRO A 207 4.69 20.96 14.57
C PRO A 207 4.22 21.22 13.13
N ALA A 208 3.49 20.26 12.55
CA ALA A 208 2.99 20.35 11.19
C ALA A 208 1.98 21.51 11.05
N LYS A 209 2.13 22.28 9.96
CA LYS A 209 1.25 23.38 9.56
C LYS A 209 0.83 23.18 8.11
N THR A 210 -0.35 23.68 7.75
CA THR A 210 -0.81 23.69 6.35
C THR A 210 0.16 24.48 5.50
N ILE A 211 0.49 23.91 4.33
CA ILE A 211 1.28 24.57 3.29
C ILE A 211 0.40 24.67 2.03
N ASN A 212 0.57 25.75 1.28
CA ASN A 212 -0.02 25.92 -0.04
C ASN A 212 1.08 25.71 -1.08
N TYR A 213 0.83 24.81 -2.04
CA TYR A 213 1.68 24.65 -3.22
C TYR A 213 1.16 25.55 -4.35
#